data_d9f8ec6da237fb27e08706091df9f9e2
#
_entry.id   d9f8ec6da237fb27e08706091df9f9e2
#
_cell.length_a   1.000
_cell.length_b   1.000
_cell.length_c   1.000
_cell.angle_alpha   90.00
_cell.angle_beta   90.00
_cell.angle_gamma   90.00
#
_symmetry.space_group_name_H-M   'P 1'
#
loop_
_entity.id
_entity.type
_entity.pdbx_description
1 polymer ?
#
loop_
_entity_poly.entity_id
_entity_poly.type
_entity_poly.pdbx_seq_one_letter_code
_entity_poly.pdbx_strand_id
1 'polypeptide(L)'
;MKTGWGILGTAVLLPATLSATGCSTACPAIGYVSGLEVIVEGDTAAVNEVQLCTDEGCSAPEPTAAPAPSLAVTDHWVQLPNGGFSPAPGPTIPPPAYPDTRYIGSRQGDNTWRFTFILGPVPSHVTLRALAGDGSVLAEQENDLEWTRDDAFNLCPGPVSTPPVVFKVGER
;
A
#
# COMPACT_ATOMS: atom_id res chain seq x y z
N MET A 1 -37.93 -65.51 47.16
CA MET A 1 -36.73 -66.21 46.62
C MET A 1 -36.58 -65.85 45.16
N LYS A 2 -35.58 -65.03 44.82
CA LYS A 2 -34.72 -65.06 43.60
C LYS A 2 -34.07 -63.69 43.47
N THR A 3 -32.84 -63.70 43.80
CA THR A 3 -31.81 -62.63 43.65
C THR A 3 -31.55 -62.40 42.16
N GLY A 4 -31.57 -61.13 41.74
CA GLY A 4 -31.17 -60.68 40.43
C GLY A 4 -30.05 -59.68 40.56
N TRP A 5 -28.85 -60.03 40.12
CA TRP A 5 -27.65 -59.25 40.09
C TRP A 5 -27.73 -58.23 38.93
N GLY A 6 -27.68 -56.98 39.27
CA GLY A 6 -27.50 -55.90 38.26
C GLY A 6 -26.04 -55.57 38.08
N ILE A 7 -25.58 -55.74 36.85
CA ILE A 7 -24.21 -55.37 36.40
C ILE A 7 -24.17 -53.88 36.17
N LEU A 8 -23.42 -53.16 36.97
CA LEU A 8 -23.04 -51.74 36.77
C LEU A 8 -21.97 -51.69 35.67
N GLY A 9 -22.38 -51.31 34.47
CA GLY A 9 -21.48 -51.00 33.38
C GLY A 9 -20.94 -49.57 33.54
N THR A 10 -19.67 -49.49 33.90
CA THR A 10 -18.96 -48.20 33.98
C THR A 10 -18.56 -47.77 32.55
N ALA A 11 -19.30 -46.81 31.97
CA ALA A 11 -18.95 -46.21 30.71
C ALA A 11 -17.80 -45.21 30.91
N VAL A 12 -16.61 -45.61 30.48
CA VAL A 12 -15.45 -44.71 30.43
C VAL A 12 -15.61 -43.78 29.21
N LEU A 13 -16.01 -42.56 29.46
CA LEU A 13 -15.98 -41.46 28.49
C LEU A 13 -14.53 -40.99 28.34
N LEU A 14 -13.87 -41.42 27.26
CA LEU A 14 -12.61 -40.81 26.81
C LEU A 14 -12.91 -39.42 26.23
N PRO A 15 -12.35 -38.33 26.77
CA PRO A 15 -12.39 -37.05 26.10
C PRO A 15 -11.46 -37.11 24.90
N ALA A 16 -12.01 -37.17 23.71
CA ALA A 16 -11.28 -36.90 22.46
C ALA A 16 -10.93 -35.42 22.45
N THR A 17 -9.71 -35.09 22.88
CA THR A 17 -9.13 -33.75 22.66
C THR A 17 -8.86 -33.61 21.18
N LEU A 18 -9.83 -33.02 20.44
CA LEU A 18 -9.56 -32.51 19.10
C LEU A 18 -8.54 -31.36 19.27
N SER A 19 -7.27 -31.68 19.05
CA SER A 19 -6.23 -30.72 18.81
C SER A 19 -6.56 -30.05 17.48
N ALA A 20 -7.29 -28.94 17.54
CA ALA A 20 -7.43 -28.04 16.40
C ALA A 20 -6.03 -27.47 16.12
N THR A 21 -5.24 -28.18 15.30
CA THR A 21 -4.06 -27.59 14.66
C THR A 21 -4.56 -26.55 13.68
N GLY A 22 -4.85 -25.36 14.21
CA GLY A 22 -5.10 -24.20 13.38
C GLY A 22 -3.81 -23.93 12.60
N CYS A 23 -3.80 -24.30 11.33
CA CYS A 23 -2.83 -23.75 10.40
C CYS A 23 -3.07 -22.24 10.34
N SER A 24 -2.43 -21.47 11.22
CA SER A 24 -2.31 -20.03 11.05
C SER A 24 -1.41 -19.83 9.85
N THR A 25 -2.01 -19.57 8.69
CA THR A 25 -1.25 -19.13 7.52
C THR A 25 -0.63 -17.78 7.91
N ALA A 26 0.65 -17.80 8.24
CA ALA A 26 1.38 -16.57 8.53
C ALA A 26 1.55 -15.84 7.22
N CYS A 27 0.82 -14.73 7.04
CA CYS A 27 1.02 -13.85 5.90
C CYS A 27 2.35 -13.13 6.03
N PRO A 28 3.16 -13.07 4.95
CA PRO A 28 4.37 -12.29 4.96
C PRO A 28 4.04 -10.82 5.23
N ALA A 29 4.79 -10.17 6.12
CA ALA A 29 4.65 -8.74 6.42
C ALA A 29 5.25 -7.89 5.28
N ILE A 30 4.80 -8.15 4.05
CA ILE A 30 5.22 -7.39 2.87
C ILE A 30 4.21 -6.27 2.68
N GLY A 31 4.69 -5.03 2.61
CA GLY A 31 3.85 -3.90 2.21
C GLY A 31 3.45 -4.04 0.75
N TYR A 32 2.16 -3.98 0.47
CA TYR A 32 1.65 -3.96 -0.90
C TYR A 32 1.45 -2.52 -1.35
N VAL A 33 1.72 -2.28 -2.61
CA VAL A 33 1.49 -1.00 -3.26
C VAL A 33 0.35 -1.18 -4.24
N SER A 34 -0.73 -0.44 -4.05
CA SER A 34 -1.85 -0.36 -4.98
C SER A 34 -1.72 0.91 -5.81
N GLY A 35 -2.15 0.86 -7.06
CA GLY A 35 -2.05 1.99 -7.98
C GLY A 35 -3.35 2.25 -8.71
N LEU A 36 -3.62 3.54 -8.96
CA LEU A 36 -4.66 4.02 -9.85
C LEU A 36 -4.01 4.74 -11.02
N GLU A 37 -4.37 4.37 -12.23
CA GLU A 37 -3.99 5.09 -13.43
C GLU A 37 -5.11 6.02 -13.86
N VAL A 38 -4.77 7.27 -14.17
CA VAL A 38 -5.71 8.28 -14.66
C VAL A 38 -5.25 8.77 -16.02
N ILE A 39 -6.11 8.62 -17.02
CA ILE A 39 -5.88 9.08 -18.38
C ILE A 39 -6.66 10.38 -18.59
N VAL A 40 -5.95 11.47 -18.81
CA VAL A 40 -6.55 12.77 -19.07
C VAL A 40 -6.87 12.90 -20.56
N GLU A 41 -8.11 13.26 -20.88
CA GLU A 41 -8.58 13.54 -22.22
C GLU A 41 -8.98 15.03 -22.35
N GLY A 42 -8.79 15.58 -23.56
CA GLY A 42 -9.12 16.97 -23.88
C GLY A 42 -7.89 17.87 -23.90
N ASP A 43 -7.97 19.08 -23.30
CA ASP A 43 -6.85 20.05 -23.27
C ASP A 43 -5.78 19.66 -22.23
N THR A 44 -5.05 18.58 -22.52
CA THR A 44 -3.99 18.06 -21.66
C THR A 44 -2.80 19.02 -21.55
N ALA A 45 -2.60 19.91 -22.50
CA ALA A 45 -1.49 20.87 -22.50
C ALA A 45 -1.66 21.94 -21.42
N ALA A 46 -2.90 22.26 -21.04
CA ALA A 46 -3.19 23.17 -19.96
C ALA A 46 -3.00 22.55 -18.58
N VAL A 47 -2.98 21.21 -18.48
CA VAL A 47 -2.91 20.49 -17.21
C VAL A 47 -1.45 20.40 -16.76
N ASN A 48 -1.16 21.07 -15.66
CA ASN A 48 0.15 20.98 -15.00
C ASN A 48 0.21 19.84 -13.99
N GLU A 49 -0.87 19.62 -13.24
CA GLU A 49 -0.96 18.60 -12.19
C GLU A 49 -2.36 18.00 -12.16
N VAL A 50 -2.44 16.73 -11.84
CA VAL A 50 -3.69 16.08 -11.44
C VAL A 50 -3.59 15.71 -9.98
N GLN A 51 -4.57 16.14 -9.20
CA GLN A 51 -4.71 15.76 -7.79
C GLN A 51 -5.83 14.75 -7.62
N LEU A 52 -5.59 13.78 -6.74
CA LEU A 52 -6.61 12.87 -6.24
C LEU A 52 -6.97 13.27 -4.82
N CYS A 53 -8.23 13.56 -4.60
CA CYS A 53 -8.76 13.96 -3.30
C CYS A 53 -9.73 12.90 -2.75
N THR A 54 -9.71 12.71 -1.46
CA THR A 54 -10.64 11.89 -0.68
C THR A 54 -11.09 12.68 0.53
N ASP A 55 -11.93 12.09 1.39
CA ASP A 55 -12.33 12.70 2.66
C ASP A 55 -11.13 12.97 3.60
N GLU A 56 -10.01 12.27 3.40
CA GLU A 56 -8.79 12.42 4.20
C GLU A 56 -7.86 13.53 3.68
N GLY A 57 -8.09 14.04 2.47
CA GLY A 57 -7.27 15.07 1.84
C GLY A 57 -6.91 14.77 0.39
N CYS A 58 -6.08 15.63 -0.20
CA CYS A 58 -5.62 15.50 -1.57
C CYS A 58 -4.19 14.95 -1.64
N SER A 59 -3.87 14.30 -2.77
CA SER A 59 -2.53 13.82 -3.07
C SER A 59 -1.50 14.95 -3.09
N ALA A 60 -0.28 14.63 -2.66
CA ALA A 60 0.86 15.50 -2.93
C ALA A 60 1.56 15.07 -4.24
N PRO A 61 2.20 16.00 -4.94
CA PRO A 61 3.08 15.64 -6.04
C PRO A 61 4.24 14.76 -5.52
N GLU A 62 4.74 13.88 -6.39
CA GLU A 62 5.91 13.06 -6.06
C GLU A 62 7.06 13.99 -5.63
N PRO A 63 7.63 13.79 -4.44
CA PRO A 63 8.73 14.62 -4.00
C PRO A 63 9.87 14.49 -5.00
N THR A 64 10.28 15.63 -5.57
CA THR A 64 11.46 15.66 -6.42
C THR A 64 12.62 15.08 -5.61
N ALA A 65 13.14 13.93 -6.04
CA ALA A 65 14.23 13.27 -5.36
C ALA A 65 15.37 14.28 -5.23
N ALA A 66 15.63 14.71 -4.00
CA ALA A 66 16.87 15.43 -3.75
C ALA A 66 18.00 14.55 -4.29
N PRO A 67 19.00 15.12 -4.99
CA PRO A 67 20.10 14.33 -5.50
C PRO A 67 20.62 13.47 -4.34
N ALA A 68 20.52 12.14 -4.50
CA ALA A 68 20.94 11.22 -3.47
C ALA A 68 22.36 11.63 -3.08
N PRO A 69 22.61 11.92 -1.78
CA PRO A 69 23.97 12.23 -1.38
C PRO A 69 24.82 11.07 -1.89
N SER A 70 25.82 11.38 -2.69
CA SER A 70 26.77 10.39 -3.18
C SER A 70 27.42 9.79 -1.93
N LEU A 71 26.83 8.71 -1.43
CA LEU A 71 27.42 7.94 -0.36
C LEU A 71 28.64 7.27 -1.01
N ALA A 72 29.79 7.92 -0.85
CA ALA A 72 31.03 7.19 -0.93
C ALA A 72 30.92 6.13 0.17
N VAL A 73 30.53 4.91 -0.21
CA VAL A 73 30.62 3.74 0.67
C VAL A 73 32.10 3.52 0.86
N THR A 74 32.69 4.27 1.79
CA THR A 74 33.97 3.92 2.35
C THR A 74 33.66 2.76 3.28
N ASP A 75 33.98 1.53 2.85
CA ASP A 75 34.01 0.34 3.68
C ASP A 75 35.02 0.54 4.82
N HIS A 76 34.63 1.36 5.80
CA HIS A 76 35.45 1.61 6.97
C HIS A 76 35.07 0.56 8.01
N TRP A 77 35.92 -0.46 8.08
CA TRP A 77 35.84 -1.47 9.13
C TRP A 77 36.67 -1.01 10.33
N VAL A 78 36.05 -0.94 11.49
CA VAL A 78 36.74 -0.63 12.75
C VAL A 78 37.11 -1.93 13.42
N GLN A 79 38.39 -2.09 13.76
CA GLN A 79 38.87 -3.24 14.53
C GLN A 79 38.42 -3.09 15.98
N LEU A 80 37.73 -4.09 16.47
CA LEU A 80 37.27 -4.15 17.86
C LEU A 80 38.44 -4.62 18.77
N PRO A 81 38.43 -4.28 20.07
CA PRO A 81 39.47 -4.69 21.03
C PRO A 81 39.67 -6.21 21.15
N ASN A 82 38.68 -7.00 20.76
CA ASN A 82 38.71 -8.46 20.75
C ASN A 82 39.28 -9.05 19.45
N GLY A 83 39.81 -8.22 18.55
CA GLY A 83 40.36 -8.63 17.26
C GLY A 83 39.32 -8.83 16.14
N GLY A 84 38.03 -8.65 16.43
CA GLY A 84 36.95 -8.66 15.41
C GLY A 84 36.90 -7.35 14.63
N PHE A 85 36.19 -7.40 13.50
CA PHE A 85 35.91 -6.20 12.70
C PHE A 85 34.41 -5.92 12.75
N SER A 86 34.02 -4.65 12.90
CA SER A 86 32.65 -4.14 12.81
C SER A 86 32.60 -3.04 11.78
N PRO A 87 31.52 -2.94 10.99
CA PRO A 87 31.31 -1.77 10.15
C PRO A 87 31.27 -0.51 11.02
N ALA A 88 32.02 0.52 10.64
CA ALA A 88 31.95 1.81 11.31
C ALA A 88 30.51 2.33 11.26
N PRO A 89 30.02 3.00 12.33
CA PRO A 89 28.73 3.66 12.26
C PRO A 89 28.76 4.66 11.11
N GLY A 90 27.98 4.37 10.07
CA GLY A 90 27.83 5.29 8.95
C GLY A 90 27.14 6.59 9.39
N PRO A 91 27.23 7.65 8.60
CA PRO A 91 26.48 8.86 8.87
C PRO A 91 24.98 8.51 8.98
N THR A 92 24.34 8.91 10.06
CA THR A 92 22.90 8.80 10.22
C THR A 92 22.24 9.74 9.22
N ILE A 93 21.73 9.18 8.12
CA ILE A 93 20.94 9.92 7.16
C ILE A 93 19.55 10.05 7.78
N PRO A 94 19.03 11.26 8.02
CA PRO A 94 17.66 11.41 8.44
C PRO A 94 16.75 10.77 7.37
N PRO A 95 15.71 10.02 7.77
CA PRO A 95 14.78 9.46 6.81
C PRO A 95 14.21 10.60 5.96
N PRO A 96 13.99 10.38 4.66
CA PRO A 96 13.33 11.37 3.83
C PRO A 96 12.00 11.75 4.46
N ALA A 97 11.72 13.05 4.55
CA ALA A 97 10.42 13.52 4.99
C ALA A 97 9.41 13.15 3.90
N TYR A 98 8.66 12.09 4.13
CA TYR A 98 7.50 11.80 3.30
C TYR A 98 6.41 12.81 3.65
N PRO A 99 5.71 13.35 2.65
CA PRO A 99 4.52 14.16 2.93
C PRO A 99 3.53 13.32 3.73
N ASP A 100 2.81 13.93 4.67
CA ASP A 100 1.77 13.27 5.50
C ASP A 100 0.58 12.76 4.68
N THR A 101 0.68 12.78 3.35
CA THR A 101 -0.33 12.32 2.43
C THR A 101 -0.14 10.84 2.11
N ARG A 102 -1.23 10.08 2.20
CA ARG A 102 -1.25 8.64 1.87
C ARG A 102 -1.19 8.37 0.37
N TYR A 103 -1.33 9.42 -0.44
CA TYR A 103 -1.43 9.32 -1.88
C TYR A 103 -0.34 10.16 -2.52
N ILE A 104 0.45 9.53 -3.37
CA ILE A 104 1.49 10.19 -4.15
C ILE A 104 1.08 10.13 -5.61
N GLY A 105 0.96 11.29 -6.26
CA GLY A 105 0.67 11.41 -7.67
C GLY A 105 1.93 11.68 -8.47
N SER A 106 2.14 10.96 -9.56
CA SER A 106 3.23 11.18 -10.50
C SER A 106 2.75 11.15 -11.93
N ARG A 107 3.30 12.04 -12.77
CA ARG A 107 3.04 12.08 -14.19
C ARG A 107 3.90 11.03 -14.88
N GLN A 108 3.28 10.10 -15.62
CA GLN A 108 3.97 9.00 -16.31
C GLN A 108 4.13 9.24 -17.80
N GLY A 109 3.45 10.24 -18.35
CA GLY A 109 3.46 10.57 -19.79
C GLY A 109 2.77 11.90 -20.05
N ASP A 110 2.44 12.16 -21.31
CA ASP A 110 1.84 13.43 -21.69
C ASP A 110 0.42 13.62 -21.13
N ASN A 111 -0.33 12.53 -21.00
CA ASN A 111 -1.72 12.52 -20.56
C ASN A 111 -2.03 11.48 -19.48
N THR A 112 -1.01 10.86 -18.88
CA THR A 112 -1.18 9.78 -17.92
C THR A 112 -0.57 10.16 -16.58
N TRP A 113 -1.36 10.00 -15.52
CA TRP A 113 -0.94 10.15 -14.13
C TRP A 113 -1.13 8.84 -13.39
N ARG A 114 -0.21 8.53 -12.50
CA ARG A 114 -0.29 7.38 -11.62
C ARG A 114 -0.33 7.83 -10.17
N PHE A 115 -1.32 7.34 -9.45
CA PHE A 115 -1.44 7.52 -8.01
C PHE A 115 -1.06 6.24 -7.30
N THR A 116 -0.18 6.36 -6.32
CA THR A 116 0.33 5.24 -5.52
C THR A 116 -0.24 5.35 -4.12
N PHE A 117 -0.84 4.27 -3.65
CA PHE A 117 -1.41 4.14 -2.30
C PHE A 117 -0.44 3.33 -1.46
N ILE A 118 0.14 3.97 -0.44
CA ILE A 118 1.14 3.38 0.45
C ILE A 118 0.47 3.11 1.79
N LEU A 119 0.43 1.85 2.21
CA LEU A 119 0.00 1.42 3.55
C LEU A 119 -1.41 1.93 3.95
N GLY A 120 -2.44 1.23 3.56
CA GLY A 120 -3.79 1.53 4.05
C GLY A 120 -4.91 0.98 3.15
N PRO A 121 -6.16 1.21 3.54
CA PRO A 121 -7.28 0.90 2.68
C PRO A 121 -7.24 1.79 1.44
N VAL A 122 -7.52 1.21 0.29
CA VAL A 122 -7.71 1.98 -0.95
C VAL A 122 -9.08 2.65 -0.93
N PRO A 123 -9.21 3.89 -1.43
CA PRO A 123 -10.49 4.60 -1.44
C PRO A 123 -11.43 3.99 -2.48
N SER A 124 -12.71 3.89 -2.14
CA SER A 124 -13.76 3.49 -3.08
C SER A 124 -14.36 4.67 -3.85
N HIS A 125 -14.16 5.88 -3.36
CA HIS A 125 -14.62 7.11 -3.97
C HIS A 125 -13.52 8.16 -3.96
N VAL A 126 -13.31 8.84 -5.08
CA VAL A 126 -12.28 9.86 -5.24
C VAL A 126 -12.79 11.02 -6.08
N THR A 127 -12.27 12.20 -5.79
CA THR A 127 -12.43 13.39 -6.63
C THR A 127 -11.11 13.68 -7.33
N LEU A 128 -11.10 13.69 -8.65
CA LEU A 128 -9.94 14.10 -9.45
C LEU A 128 -10.05 15.59 -9.77
N ARG A 129 -8.93 16.31 -9.63
CA ARG A 129 -8.82 17.74 -9.98
C ARG A 129 -7.65 17.95 -10.92
N ALA A 130 -7.92 18.56 -12.07
CA ALA A 130 -6.87 19.05 -12.97
C ALA A 130 -6.52 20.48 -12.61
N LEU A 131 -5.25 20.74 -12.40
CA LEU A 131 -4.74 22.07 -12.05
C LEU A 131 -3.89 22.65 -13.17
N ALA A 132 -4.07 23.93 -13.44
CA ALA A 132 -3.17 24.70 -14.29
C ALA A 132 -1.85 25.02 -13.56
N GLY A 133 -0.89 25.60 -14.29
CA GLY A 133 0.42 25.98 -13.73
C GLY A 133 0.36 27.05 -12.63
N ASP A 134 -0.72 27.82 -12.56
CA ASP A 134 -0.99 28.82 -11.52
C ASP A 134 -1.77 28.26 -10.32
N GLY A 135 -2.09 26.95 -10.34
CA GLY A 135 -2.86 26.25 -9.31
C GLY A 135 -4.38 26.39 -9.45
N SER A 136 -4.88 27.07 -10.49
CA SER A 136 -6.32 27.15 -10.74
C SER A 136 -6.89 25.80 -11.18
N VAL A 137 -8.12 25.49 -10.73
CA VAL A 137 -8.80 24.23 -11.11
C VAL A 137 -9.37 24.38 -12.52
N LEU A 138 -8.94 23.51 -13.43
CA LEU A 138 -9.41 23.43 -14.81
C LEU A 138 -10.63 22.53 -14.94
N ALA A 139 -10.65 21.43 -14.21
CA ALA A 139 -11.75 20.46 -14.19
C ALA A 139 -11.76 19.70 -12.86
N GLU A 140 -12.92 19.20 -12.49
CA GLU A 140 -13.14 18.33 -11.34
C GLU A 140 -14.11 17.20 -11.73
N GLN A 141 -13.84 15.97 -11.30
CA GLN A 141 -14.65 14.81 -11.59
C GLN A 141 -14.64 13.84 -10.41
N GLU A 142 -15.84 13.43 -9.99
CA GLU A 142 -16.01 12.38 -8.99
C GLU A 142 -16.02 11.00 -9.67
N ASN A 143 -15.41 10.02 -9.01
CA ASN A 143 -15.32 8.66 -9.53
C ASN A 143 -15.47 7.64 -8.41
N ASP A 144 -16.26 6.61 -8.68
CA ASP A 144 -16.32 5.40 -7.87
C ASP A 144 -15.29 4.40 -8.41
N LEU A 145 -14.48 3.83 -7.52
CA LEU A 145 -13.42 2.91 -7.87
C LEU A 145 -13.77 1.49 -7.45
N GLU A 146 -13.74 0.59 -8.41
CA GLU A 146 -13.91 -0.85 -8.15
C GLU A 146 -12.55 -1.53 -8.10
N TRP A 147 -12.14 -1.91 -6.89
CA TRP A 147 -10.87 -2.57 -6.68
C TRP A 147 -11.01 -4.08 -6.74
N THR A 148 -10.20 -4.72 -7.54
CA THR A 148 -10.12 -6.16 -7.67
C THR A 148 -8.79 -6.67 -7.14
N ARG A 149 -8.81 -7.84 -6.51
CA ARG A 149 -7.59 -8.50 -6.05
C ARG A 149 -7.06 -9.37 -7.17
N ASP A 150 -5.78 -9.23 -7.48
CA ASP A 150 -5.13 -9.96 -8.57
C ASP A 150 -4.94 -11.45 -8.25
N ASP A 151 -4.92 -11.82 -6.96
CA ASP A 151 -4.76 -13.21 -6.50
C ASP A 151 -5.92 -13.64 -5.59
N ALA A 152 -7.07 -13.92 -6.17
CA ALA A 152 -8.27 -14.33 -5.46
C ALA A 152 -8.12 -15.63 -4.62
N PHE A 153 -7.05 -16.41 -4.82
CA PHE A 153 -6.78 -17.66 -4.12
C PHE A 153 -5.82 -17.52 -2.93
N ASN A 154 -5.25 -16.35 -2.73
CA ASN A 154 -4.33 -16.13 -1.62
C ASN A 154 -5.10 -15.70 -0.37
N LEU A 155 -4.93 -16.43 0.73
CA LEU A 155 -5.54 -16.09 2.02
C LEU A 155 -4.92 -14.84 2.67
N CYS A 156 -3.77 -14.41 2.18
CA CYS A 156 -3.09 -13.22 2.65
C CYS A 156 -3.58 -11.97 1.92
N PRO A 157 -3.61 -10.80 2.58
CA PRO A 157 -3.82 -9.54 1.89
C PRO A 157 -2.80 -9.39 0.76
N GLY A 158 -3.24 -8.95 -0.41
CA GLY A 158 -2.43 -8.76 -1.60
C GLY A 158 -2.66 -7.39 -2.25
N PRO A 159 -1.91 -7.05 -3.31
CA PRO A 159 -2.14 -5.86 -4.08
C PRO A 159 -3.54 -5.91 -4.68
N VAL A 160 -4.13 -4.74 -4.86
CA VAL A 160 -5.40 -4.56 -5.55
C VAL A 160 -5.18 -3.64 -6.74
N SER A 161 -5.91 -3.88 -7.81
CA SER A 161 -5.91 -3.07 -9.02
C SER A 161 -7.32 -2.57 -9.34
N THR A 162 -7.39 -1.48 -10.06
CA THR A 162 -8.63 -0.91 -10.59
C THR A 162 -8.42 -0.54 -12.07
N PRO A 163 -9.46 -0.60 -12.91
CA PRO A 163 -9.36 -0.11 -14.27
C PRO A 163 -8.92 1.36 -14.30
N PRO A 164 -8.19 1.79 -15.36
CA PRO A 164 -7.83 3.19 -15.53
C PRO A 164 -9.07 4.09 -15.55
N VAL A 165 -8.97 5.24 -14.91
CA VAL A 165 -10.04 6.26 -14.91
C VAL A 165 -9.76 7.25 -16.03
N VAL A 166 -10.77 7.51 -16.86
CA VAL A 166 -10.72 8.57 -17.87
C VAL A 166 -11.23 9.86 -17.25
N PHE A 167 -10.37 10.86 -17.22
CA PHE A 167 -10.66 12.19 -16.69
C PHE A 167 -10.70 13.21 -17.81
N LYS A 168 -11.88 13.83 -18.00
CA LYS A 168 -12.10 14.78 -19.10
C LYS A 168 -11.86 16.21 -18.65
N VAL A 169 -10.92 16.88 -19.32
CA VAL A 169 -10.66 18.31 -19.16
C VAL A 169 -11.21 19.03 -20.38
N GLY A 170 -12.13 19.98 -20.14
CA GLY A 170 -12.85 20.66 -21.22
C GLY A 170 -11.93 21.36 -22.22
N GLU A 171 -12.29 21.26 -23.50
CA GLU A 171 -11.72 22.11 -24.55
C GLU A 171 -12.19 23.54 -24.32
N ARG A 172 -11.27 24.51 -24.28
CA ARG A 172 -11.58 25.95 -24.23
C ARG A 172 -11.85 26.48 -25.61
#